data_18efff3082e5828d87e701a3637af92f
#
_entry.id   18efff3082e5828d87e701a3637af92f
#
_cell.length_a   1.000
_cell.length_b   1.000
_cell.length_c   1.000
_cell.angle_alpha   90.00
_cell.angle_beta   90.00
_cell.angle_gamma   90.00
#
_symmetry.space_group_name_H-M   'P 1'
#
loop_
_entity.id
_entity.type
_entity.pdbx_description
1 polymer ?
#
loop_
_entity_poly.entity_id
_entity_poly.type
_entity_poly.pdbx_seq_one_letter_code
_entity_poly.pdbx_strand_id
1 'polypeptide(L)'
;MTQYLQGNRRRISAMEPIRYVDALNEKYGSMGFPAYKWSENPTAPWTPLTKALSECTVAMLVSGGISHCATMPFDPDARNDHRVDAIDPSVPLDEYQIHDSYYDHTDADLDLNCLLPLDRLRELVEAGEIGAVAPRHWSGFMGRTYNRSKILGESAPAFADEIVADGVDLLIAIPA
;
A
#
# COMPACT_ATOMS: atom_id res chain seq x y z
N MET A 1 23.65 24.29 -8.24
CA MET A 1 22.98 23.30 -7.38
C MET A 1 23.25 21.88 -7.88
N THR A 2 24.50 21.56 -8.21
CA THR A 2 24.87 20.29 -8.90
C THR A 2 26.10 19.64 -8.24
N GLN A 3 26.32 19.82 -6.94
CA GLN A 3 27.52 19.32 -6.25
C GLN A 3 27.25 18.34 -5.09
N TYR A 4 26.00 17.94 -4.84
CA TYR A 4 25.66 17.06 -3.70
C TYR A 4 25.53 15.56 -4.04
N LEU A 5 25.72 15.14 -5.29
CA LEU A 5 25.53 13.73 -5.71
C LEU A 5 26.83 12.97 -6.05
N GLN A 6 28.00 13.48 -5.65
CA GLN A 6 29.29 12.79 -5.96
C GLN A 6 30.04 12.29 -4.72
N GLY A 7 29.40 11.79 -3.71
CA GLY A 7 30.12 11.31 -2.52
C GLY A 7 29.39 10.25 -1.73
N ASN A 8 29.25 9.06 -2.21
CA ASN A 8 29.35 7.79 -1.45
C ASN A 8 28.75 6.60 -2.21
N ARG A 9 29.23 6.30 -3.40
CA ARG A 9 29.10 4.92 -3.88
C ARG A 9 30.05 4.03 -3.04
N ARG A 10 29.65 3.72 -1.81
CA ARG A 10 30.17 2.52 -1.16
C ARG A 10 29.84 1.39 -2.12
N ARG A 11 30.87 0.67 -2.58
CA ARG A 11 30.71 -0.65 -3.19
C ARG A 11 29.85 -1.43 -2.22
N ILE A 12 28.57 -1.60 -2.54
CA ILE A 12 27.75 -2.63 -1.94
C ILE A 12 28.45 -3.90 -2.41
N SER A 13 29.26 -4.51 -1.56
CA SER A 13 29.71 -5.89 -1.80
C SER A 13 28.44 -6.64 -2.11
N ALA A 14 28.46 -7.50 -3.12
CA ALA A 14 27.29 -8.30 -3.48
C ALA A 14 26.84 -9.06 -2.21
N MET A 15 25.92 -8.45 -1.47
CA MET A 15 25.25 -9.12 -0.36
C MET A 15 24.38 -10.19 -1.01
N GLU A 16 24.53 -11.42 -0.56
CA GLU A 16 23.62 -12.47 -0.99
C GLU A 16 22.19 -12.06 -0.66
N PRO A 17 21.23 -12.32 -1.55
CA PRO A 17 19.82 -12.03 -1.28
C PRO A 17 19.37 -12.68 0.03
N ILE A 18 18.68 -11.92 0.87
CA ILE A 18 18.13 -12.47 2.11
C ILE A 18 17.04 -13.48 1.73
N ARG A 19 17.24 -14.75 2.11
CA ARG A 19 16.26 -15.82 1.93
C ARG A 19 15.19 -15.75 3.01
N TYR A 20 14.40 -14.66 3.00
CA TYR A 20 13.42 -14.35 4.04
C TYR A 20 12.34 -15.42 4.21
N VAL A 21 11.95 -16.11 3.13
CA VAL A 21 10.95 -17.20 3.17
C VAL A 21 11.43 -18.34 4.05
N ASP A 22 12.70 -18.75 3.89
CA ASP A 22 13.29 -19.81 4.70
C ASP A 22 13.39 -19.39 6.17
N ALA A 23 13.84 -18.15 6.44
CA ALA A 23 13.95 -17.60 7.78
C ALA A 23 12.58 -17.49 8.48
N LEU A 24 11.52 -17.08 7.75
CA LEU A 24 10.16 -17.06 8.28
C LEU A 24 9.64 -18.47 8.59
N ASN A 25 9.85 -19.44 7.71
CA ASN A 25 9.44 -20.82 7.94
C ASN A 25 10.17 -21.43 9.14
N GLU A 26 11.46 -21.14 9.33
CA GLU A 26 12.22 -21.58 10.50
C GLU A 26 11.67 -20.93 11.79
N LYS A 27 11.47 -19.61 11.78
CA LYS A 27 10.92 -18.86 12.92
C LYS A 27 9.56 -19.40 13.35
N TYR A 28 8.60 -19.46 12.43
CA TYR A 28 7.25 -19.87 12.76
C TYR A 28 7.13 -21.40 12.97
N GLY A 29 7.95 -22.20 12.31
CA GLY A 29 8.07 -23.62 12.54
C GLY A 29 8.53 -23.95 13.95
N SER A 30 9.50 -23.21 14.50
CA SER A 30 9.95 -23.32 15.89
C SER A 30 8.85 -22.99 16.92
N MET A 31 7.82 -22.22 16.51
CA MET A 31 6.65 -21.88 17.31
C MET A 31 5.49 -22.87 17.12
N GLY A 32 5.69 -23.96 16.36
CA GLY A 32 4.69 -25.00 16.11
C GLY A 32 3.71 -24.72 14.98
N PHE A 33 3.94 -23.67 14.18
CA PHE A 33 3.11 -23.41 13.00
C PHE A 33 3.56 -24.25 11.80
N PRO A 34 2.64 -24.68 10.92
CA PRO A 34 3.00 -25.34 9.67
C PRO A 34 3.71 -24.35 8.72
N ALA A 35 4.50 -24.89 7.78
CA ALA A 35 5.15 -24.06 6.76
C ALA A 35 4.12 -23.21 6.00
N TYR A 36 4.45 -21.95 5.80
CA TYR A 36 3.57 -21.01 5.11
C TYR A 36 3.45 -21.37 3.63
N LYS A 37 2.21 -21.46 3.15
CA LYS A 37 1.91 -21.73 1.74
C LYS A 37 1.75 -20.41 1.00
N TRP A 38 2.80 -20.01 0.31
CA TRP A 38 2.80 -18.80 -0.52
C TRP A 38 1.83 -18.93 -1.70
N SER A 39 1.26 -17.81 -2.10
CA SER A 39 0.52 -17.75 -3.36
C SER A 39 1.50 -17.73 -4.51
N GLU A 40 1.36 -18.67 -5.43
CA GLU A 40 2.12 -18.69 -6.67
C GLU A 40 1.26 -18.09 -7.78
N ASN A 41 1.75 -17.03 -8.40
CA ASN A 41 1.10 -16.38 -9.53
C ASN A 41 1.97 -16.62 -10.77
N PRO A 42 1.64 -17.59 -11.61
CA PRO A 42 2.47 -17.93 -12.79
C PRO A 42 2.49 -16.83 -13.85
N THR A 43 1.53 -15.90 -13.76
CA THR A 43 1.44 -14.73 -14.63
C THR A 43 1.27 -13.48 -13.77
N ALA A 44 1.90 -12.39 -14.19
CA ALA A 44 1.70 -11.07 -13.63
C ALA A 44 1.17 -10.16 -14.75
N PRO A 45 -0.16 -10.11 -14.96
CA PRO A 45 -0.73 -9.26 -15.99
C PRO A 45 -0.37 -7.80 -15.68
N TRP A 46 0.12 -7.12 -16.68
CA TRP A 46 0.51 -5.72 -16.62
C TRP A 46 -0.25 -4.95 -17.68
N THR A 47 -1.01 -3.95 -17.25
CA THR A 47 -1.69 -3.04 -18.19
C THR A 47 -0.69 -1.98 -18.65
N PRO A 48 -0.35 -1.92 -19.92
CA PRO A 48 0.55 -0.89 -20.43
C PRO A 48 -0.02 0.50 -20.22
N LEU A 49 0.79 1.42 -19.75
CA LEU A 49 0.43 2.83 -19.72
C LEU A 49 0.43 3.38 -21.16
N THR A 50 -0.69 3.96 -21.59
CA THR A 50 -0.91 4.41 -22.97
C THR A 50 -0.76 5.92 -23.15
N LYS A 51 -0.55 6.67 -22.07
CA LYS A 51 -0.38 8.12 -22.03
C LYS A 51 0.82 8.54 -21.19
N ALA A 52 1.24 9.79 -21.31
CA ALA A 52 2.34 10.32 -20.52
C ALA A 52 1.97 10.34 -19.03
N LEU A 53 2.96 10.18 -18.15
CA LEU A 53 2.74 10.21 -16.70
C LEU A 53 2.11 11.53 -16.24
N SER A 54 2.50 12.64 -16.86
CA SER A 54 1.93 13.97 -16.64
C SER A 54 0.45 14.12 -17.04
N GLU A 55 -0.14 13.09 -17.65
CA GLU A 55 -1.57 13.05 -18.01
C GLU A 55 -2.34 12.02 -17.17
N CYS A 56 -1.64 11.32 -16.27
CA CYS A 56 -2.21 10.22 -15.50
C CYS A 56 -2.86 10.68 -14.19
N THR A 57 -4.00 10.08 -13.89
CA THR A 57 -4.64 10.16 -12.58
C THR A 57 -4.09 9.05 -11.69
N VAL A 58 -3.54 9.42 -10.52
CA VAL A 58 -2.85 8.50 -9.61
C VAL A 58 -3.63 8.31 -8.33
N ALA A 59 -3.85 7.06 -7.95
CA ALA A 59 -4.45 6.66 -6.69
C ALA A 59 -3.48 5.85 -5.83
N MET A 60 -3.81 5.71 -4.54
CA MET A 60 -3.09 4.86 -3.59
C MET A 60 -4.04 3.87 -2.93
N LEU A 61 -3.53 2.67 -2.68
CA LEU A 61 -4.10 1.68 -1.76
C LEU A 61 -3.06 1.36 -0.71
N VAL A 62 -3.40 1.49 0.56
CA VAL A 62 -2.53 1.17 1.69
C VAL A 62 -3.14 0.07 2.55
N SER A 63 -2.33 -0.87 3.06
CA SER A 63 -2.79 -1.93 3.97
C SER A 63 -2.54 -1.61 5.45
N GLY A 64 -2.22 -0.38 5.78
CA GLY A 64 -1.78 0.05 7.12
C GLY A 64 -2.88 0.42 8.10
N GLY A 65 -4.14 0.00 7.91
CA GLY A 65 -5.21 0.21 8.88
C GLY A 65 -5.66 1.67 9.05
N ILE A 66 -5.58 2.48 8.00
CA ILE A 66 -5.98 3.88 8.04
C ILE A 66 -7.50 4.00 7.90
N SER A 67 -8.14 4.74 8.79
CA SER A 67 -9.56 5.08 8.73
C SER A 67 -9.80 6.52 9.17
N HIS A 68 -10.90 7.14 8.73
CA HIS A 68 -11.29 8.47 9.20
C HIS A 68 -11.69 8.40 10.69
N CYS A 69 -11.29 9.39 11.51
CA CYS A 69 -11.55 9.43 12.95
C CYS A 69 -13.05 9.37 13.31
N ALA A 70 -13.93 9.82 12.42
CA ALA A 70 -15.37 9.76 12.62
C ALA A 70 -15.99 8.40 12.25
N THR A 71 -15.22 7.47 11.70
CA THR A 71 -15.69 6.12 11.33
C THR A 71 -15.22 5.08 12.33
N MET A 72 -15.80 3.87 12.23
CA MET A 72 -15.30 2.75 13.02
C MET A 72 -13.87 2.43 12.61
N PRO A 73 -12.90 2.36 13.54
CA PRO A 73 -11.52 1.99 13.22
C PRO A 73 -11.44 0.55 12.70
N PHE A 74 -10.33 0.22 12.04
CA PHE A 74 -10.01 -1.17 11.75
C PHE A 74 -9.76 -1.92 13.08
N ASP A 75 -10.15 -3.19 13.12
CA ASP A 75 -9.81 -4.07 14.23
C ASP A 75 -8.50 -4.81 13.91
N PRO A 76 -7.37 -4.50 14.59
CA PRO A 76 -6.09 -5.12 14.31
C PRO A 76 -6.07 -6.63 14.63
N ASP A 77 -7.04 -7.12 15.42
CA ASP A 77 -7.18 -8.53 15.77
C ASP A 77 -8.16 -9.28 14.88
N ALA A 78 -8.89 -8.61 14.01
CA ALA A 78 -9.84 -9.23 13.12
C ALA A 78 -9.18 -10.28 12.20
N ARG A 79 -9.92 -11.34 11.91
CA ARG A 79 -9.52 -12.37 10.94
C ARG A 79 -10.43 -12.32 9.74
N ASN A 80 -9.81 -12.36 8.55
CA ASN A 80 -10.54 -12.28 7.29
C ASN A 80 -11.40 -11.01 7.19
N ASP A 81 -10.89 -9.89 7.68
CA ASP A 81 -11.49 -8.60 7.39
C ASP A 81 -11.21 -8.26 5.92
N HIS A 82 -12.28 -8.07 5.17
CA HIS A 82 -12.23 -7.74 3.74
C HIS A 82 -12.65 -6.30 3.48
N ARG A 83 -12.74 -5.50 4.54
CA ARG A 83 -13.09 -4.09 4.48
C ARG A 83 -12.08 -3.32 3.63
N VAL A 84 -12.59 -2.43 2.83
CA VAL A 84 -11.82 -1.43 2.09
C VAL A 84 -12.51 -0.09 2.30
N ASP A 85 -11.83 0.85 2.92
CA ASP A 85 -12.34 2.19 3.19
C ASP A 85 -11.80 3.16 2.15
N ALA A 86 -12.69 4.02 1.65
CA ALA A 86 -12.29 5.14 0.83
C ALA A 86 -11.66 6.24 1.71
N ILE A 87 -10.57 6.81 1.21
CA ILE A 87 -9.89 7.98 1.78
C ILE A 87 -10.15 9.15 0.85
N ASP A 88 -10.80 10.18 1.37
CA ASP A 88 -11.06 11.43 0.64
C ASP A 88 -9.80 12.32 0.71
N PRO A 89 -9.14 12.61 -0.42
CA PRO A 89 -7.95 13.46 -0.42
C PRO A 89 -8.24 14.93 -0.05
N SER A 90 -9.49 15.37 0.00
CA SER A 90 -9.84 16.73 0.42
C SER A 90 -9.88 16.91 1.94
N VAL A 91 -9.95 15.81 2.69
CA VAL A 91 -9.94 15.81 4.15
C VAL A 91 -8.50 15.94 4.66
N PRO A 92 -8.23 16.78 5.68
CA PRO A 92 -6.92 16.88 6.32
C PRO A 92 -6.41 15.54 6.85
N LEU A 93 -5.10 15.29 6.71
CA LEU A 93 -4.51 14.00 7.10
C LEU A 93 -4.59 13.74 8.62
N ASP A 94 -4.67 14.77 9.45
CA ASP A 94 -4.84 14.68 10.90
C ASP A 94 -6.27 14.27 11.33
N GLU A 95 -7.21 14.19 10.40
CA GLU A 95 -8.54 13.60 10.63
C GLU A 95 -8.58 12.08 10.39
N TYR A 96 -7.45 11.48 10.05
CA TYR A 96 -7.30 10.04 9.90
C TYR A 96 -6.53 9.43 11.08
N GLN A 97 -6.78 8.16 11.35
CA GLN A 97 -6.19 7.38 12.43
C GLN A 97 -5.68 6.05 11.89
N ILE A 98 -4.66 5.48 12.56
CA ILE A 98 -4.10 4.17 12.23
C ILE A 98 -4.51 3.17 13.31
N HIS A 99 -5.02 2.01 12.89
CA HIS A 99 -5.31 0.88 13.78
C HIS A 99 -4.75 -0.39 13.15
N ASP A 100 -3.50 -0.68 13.48
CA ASP A 100 -2.78 -1.90 13.13
C ASP A 100 -1.84 -2.28 14.29
N SER A 101 -1.52 -3.56 14.44
CA SER A 101 -0.63 -4.07 15.49
C SER A 101 0.56 -4.86 14.92
N TYR A 102 0.73 -4.89 13.60
CA TYR A 102 1.71 -5.74 12.95
C TYR A 102 2.99 -5.04 12.52
N TYR A 103 2.97 -3.72 12.48
CA TYR A 103 4.14 -2.91 12.14
C TYR A 103 4.30 -1.73 13.11
N ASP A 104 5.49 -1.16 13.15
CA ASP A 104 5.76 0.06 13.91
C ASP A 104 5.31 1.26 13.09
N HIS A 105 4.23 1.92 13.52
CA HIS A 105 3.67 3.11 12.87
C HIS A 105 3.95 4.41 13.63
N THR A 106 4.93 4.42 14.55
CA THR A 106 5.26 5.61 15.37
C THR A 106 5.52 6.85 14.51
N ASP A 107 6.27 6.72 13.41
CA ASP A 107 6.54 7.84 12.52
C ASP A 107 5.28 8.26 11.72
N ALA A 108 4.45 7.30 11.34
CA ALA A 108 3.20 7.57 10.63
C ALA A 108 2.12 8.21 11.52
N ASP A 109 2.14 7.97 12.82
CA ASP A 109 1.30 8.68 13.80
C ASP A 109 1.70 10.16 13.94
N LEU A 110 2.96 10.51 13.65
CA LEU A 110 3.45 11.88 13.65
C LEU A 110 3.22 12.57 12.30
N ASP A 111 3.39 11.84 11.21
CA ASP A 111 3.16 12.31 9.84
C ASP A 111 2.62 11.17 8.97
N LEU A 112 1.33 11.22 8.70
CA LEU A 112 0.65 10.18 7.92
C LEU A 112 1.22 10.04 6.49
N ASN A 113 1.94 11.04 5.98
CA ASN A 113 2.65 10.92 4.70
C ASN A 113 3.72 9.81 4.69
N CYS A 114 4.19 9.33 5.84
CA CYS A 114 5.08 8.17 5.92
C CYS A 114 4.42 6.89 5.37
N LEU A 115 3.10 6.80 5.46
CA LEU A 115 2.32 5.63 5.05
C LEU A 115 1.38 5.93 3.88
N LEU A 116 0.78 7.12 3.87
CA LEU A 116 -0.10 7.61 2.81
C LEU A 116 0.45 8.94 2.27
N PRO A 117 1.42 8.95 1.36
CA PRO A 117 2.15 10.14 0.91
C PRO A 117 1.31 11.05 0.00
N LEU A 118 0.16 11.49 0.49
CA LEU A 118 -0.81 12.29 -0.28
C LEU A 118 -0.26 13.67 -0.63
N ASP A 119 0.45 14.31 0.30
CA ASP A 119 1.06 15.61 0.02
C ASP A 119 2.16 15.50 -1.04
N ARG A 120 2.87 14.38 -1.07
CA ARG A 120 3.88 14.11 -2.11
C ARG A 120 3.25 13.96 -3.49
N LEU A 121 2.05 13.33 -3.58
CA LEU A 121 1.32 13.28 -4.85
C LEU A 121 0.86 14.67 -5.30
N ARG A 122 0.40 15.52 -4.37
CA ARG A 122 0.01 16.91 -4.68
C ARG A 122 1.20 17.72 -5.22
N GLU A 123 2.36 17.58 -4.60
CA GLU A 123 3.61 18.21 -5.08
C GLU A 123 3.99 17.73 -6.49
N LEU A 124 3.79 16.46 -6.79
CA LEU A 124 4.05 15.93 -8.13
C LEU A 124 3.07 16.48 -9.17
N VAL A 125 1.82 16.73 -8.81
CA VAL A 125 0.85 17.44 -9.68
C VAL A 125 1.29 18.87 -9.91
N GLU A 126 1.68 19.60 -8.86
CA GLU A 126 2.16 20.98 -8.98
C GLU A 126 3.44 21.09 -9.83
N ALA A 127 4.30 20.07 -9.76
CA ALA A 127 5.51 20.00 -10.59
C ALA A 127 5.22 19.56 -12.03
N GLY A 128 3.98 19.13 -12.37
CA GLY A 128 3.61 18.63 -13.70
C GLY A 128 4.17 17.24 -13.99
N GLU A 129 4.63 16.51 -12.99
CA GLU A 129 5.17 15.14 -13.13
C GLU A 129 4.04 14.10 -13.29
N ILE A 130 2.90 14.31 -12.64
CA ILE A 130 1.67 13.54 -12.80
C ILE A 130 0.49 14.45 -13.13
N GLY A 131 -0.56 13.91 -13.76
CA GLY A 131 -1.70 14.70 -14.24
C GLY A 131 -2.64 15.13 -13.11
N ALA A 132 -3.02 14.20 -12.25
CA ALA A 132 -3.95 14.48 -11.15
C ALA A 132 -3.81 13.46 -10.01
N VAL A 133 -4.21 13.87 -8.81
CA VAL A 133 -4.55 12.97 -7.71
C VAL A 133 -5.95 12.46 -7.94
N ALA A 134 -6.19 11.17 -7.75
CA ALA A 134 -7.51 10.57 -7.89
C ALA A 134 -8.51 11.15 -6.86
N PRO A 135 -9.84 11.12 -7.15
CA PRO A 135 -10.86 11.63 -6.24
C PRO A 135 -10.95 10.83 -4.94
N ARG A 136 -10.45 9.60 -4.93
CA ARG A 136 -10.35 8.73 -3.76
C ARG A 136 -9.03 7.98 -3.75
N HIS A 137 -8.59 7.65 -2.53
CA HIS A 137 -7.59 6.63 -2.23
C HIS A 137 -8.25 5.57 -1.37
N TRP A 138 -7.54 4.49 -1.02
CA TRP A 138 -8.14 3.41 -0.24
C TRP A 138 -7.20 2.88 0.83
N SER A 139 -7.81 2.46 1.94
CA SER A 139 -7.16 1.67 2.98
C SER A 139 -7.90 0.35 3.14
N GLY A 140 -7.19 -0.76 3.14
CA GLY A 140 -7.81 -2.07 3.28
C GLY A 140 -6.89 -3.22 2.88
N PHE A 141 -7.48 -4.40 2.72
CA PHE A 141 -6.74 -5.65 2.49
C PHE A 141 -5.64 -5.88 3.53
N MET A 142 -5.96 -5.58 4.78
CA MET A 142 -5.06 -5.72 5.90
C MET A 142 -4.61 -7.17 6.10
N GLY A 143 -3.64 -7.40 6.97
CA GLY A 143 -3.13 -8.71 7.33
C GLY A 143 -4.20 -9.67 7.88
N ARG A 144 -3.78 -10.92 8.26
CA ARG A 144 -4.68 -11.99 8.79
C ARG A 144 -5.80 -12.41 7.84
N THR A 145 -5.69 -12.16 6.56
CA THR A 145 -6.66 -12.61 5.56
C THR A 145 -6.32 -14.01 5.08
N TYR A 146 -6.98 -15.00 5.64
CA TYR A 146 -6.77 -16.42 5.35
C TYR A 146 -7.75 -16.94 4.29
N ASN A 147 -8.92 -16.29 4.13
CA ASN A 147 -9.92 -16.64 3.12
C ASN A 147 -9.67 -15.86 1.83
N ARG A 148 -8.74 -16.36 1.02
CA ARG A 148 -8.36 -15.72 -0.26
C ARG A 148 -9.47 -15.76 -1.31
N SER A 149 -10.37 -16.76 -1.25
CA SER A 149 -11.45 -16.89 -2.24
C SER A 149 -12.39 -15.69 -2.18
N LYS A 150 -12.65 -15.14 -1.00
CA LYS A 150 -13.49 -13.94 -0.85
C LYS A 150 -12.82 -12.70 -1.42
N ILE A 151 -11.49 -12.54 -1.19
CA ILE A 151 -10.74 -11.44 -1.82
C ILE A 151 -10.81 -11.56 -3.34
N LEU A 152 -10.47 -12.73 -3.89
CA LEU A 152 -10.39 -12.92 -5.34
C LEU A 152 -11.75 -12.87 -6.03
N GLY A 153 -12.81 -13.34 -5.36
CA GLY A 153 -14.15 -13.43 -5.93
C GLY A 153 -15.06 -12.22 -5.68
N GLU A 154 -14.78 -11.42 -4.66
CA GLU A 154 -15.68 -10.33 -4.23
C GLU A 154 -14.93 -9.00 -4.08
N SER A 155 -14.05 -8.86 -3.07
CA SER A 155 -13.53 -7.54 -2.68
C SER A 155 -12.56 -6.96 -3.69
N ALA A 156 -11.66 -7.74 -4.30
CA ALA A 156 -10.74 -7.23 -5.29
C ALA A 156 -11.42 -6.85 -6.61
N PRO A 157 -12.40 -7.63 -7.15
CA PRO A 157 -13.20 -7.18 -8.29
C PRO A 157 -13.97 -5.89 -7.99
N ALA A 158 -14.66 -5.80 -6.84
CA ALA A 158 -15.40 -4.59 -6.47
C ALA A 158 -14.48 -3.36 -6.35
N PHE A 159 -13.30 -3.53 -5.74
CA PHE A 159 -12.29 -2.48 -5.67
C PHE A 159 -11.78 -2.07 -7.06
N ALA A 160 -11.57 -3.03 -7.96
CA ALA A 160 -11.16 -2.74 -9.34
C ALA A 160 -12.22 -1.92 -10.10
N ASP A 161 -13.50 -2.24 -9.90
CA ASP A 161 -14.61 -1.46 -10.49
C ASP A 161 -14.62 -0.01 -9.99
N GLU A 162 -14.31 0.23 -8.70
CA GLU A 162 -14.19 1.58 -8.16
C GLU A 162 -13.02 2.35 -8.77
N ILE A 163 -11.85 1.74 -8.93
CA ILE A 163 -10.67 2.34 -9.58
C ILE A 163 -11.02 2.77 -11.01
N VAL A 164 -11.70 1.91 -11.75
CA VAL A 164 -12.11 2.20 -13.13
C VAL A 164 -13.13 3.33 -13.15
N ALA A 165 -14.11 3.31 -12.24
CA ALA A 165 -15.14 4.36 -12.16
C ALA A 165 -14.56 5.74 -11.83
N ASP A 166 -13.48 5.79 -11.06
CA ASP A 166 -12.76 7.02 -10.71
C ASP A 166 -11.78 7.50 -11.81
N GLY A 167 -11.65 6.76 -12.89
CA GLY A 167 -10.75 7.10 -13.99
C GLY A 167 -9.27 7.03 -13.62
N VAL A 168 -8.90 6.16 -12.69
CA VAL A 168 -7.51 5.97 -12.25
C VAL A 168 -6.69 5.28 -13.33
N ASP A 169 -5.54 5.87 -13.65
CA ASP A 169 -4.59 5.31 -14.62
C ASP A 169 -3.48 4.50 -13.95
N LEU A 170 -3.07 4.95 -12.75
CA LEU A 170 -2.00 4.34 -11.98
C LEU A 170 -2.44 4.13 -10.53
N LEU A 171 -2.23 2.94 -10.02
CA LEU A 171 -2.42 2.60 -8.62
C LEU A 171 -1.06 2.32 -7.97
N ILE A 172 -0.76 3.02 -6.87
CA ILE A 172 0.37 2.74 -5.99
C ILE A 172 -0.15 1.88 -4.84
N ALA A 173 0.27 0.63 -4.78
CA ALA A 173 -0.05 -0.26 -3.66
C ALA A 173 1.08 -0.18 -2.62
N ILE A 174 0.72 0.24 -1.41
CA ILE A 174 1.65 0.48 -0.30
C ILE A 174 1.38 -0.59 0.76
N PRO A 175 2.23 -1.61 0.85
CA PRO A 175 2.15 -2.59 1.93
C PRO A 175 2.68 -1.97 3.23
N ALA A 176 2.06 -2.30 4.36
CA ALA A 176 2.51 -1.96 5.70
C ALA A 176 2.56 -3.22 6.57
#